data_d649ce826fe678c5e8b4070cc93b72bb
#
_entry.id   d649ce826fe678c5e8b4070cc93b72bb
#
_cell.length_a   1.000
_cell.length_b   1.000
_cell.length_c   1.000
_cell.angle_alpha   90.00
_cell.angle_beta   90.00
_cell.angle_gamma   90.00
#
_symmetry.space_group_name_H-M   'P 1'
#
loop_
_entity.id
_entity.type
_entity.pdbx_description
1 polymer ?
#
loop_
_entity_poly.entity_id
_entity_poly.type
_entity_poly.pdbx_seq_one_letter_code
_entity_poly.pdbx_strand_id
1 'polypeptide(L)'
;MIEIKHLSKTFQMKDGAVNALKDISLTIPDGSIYGIIGMSGAGKSTLVRCINLLERPTEGSVVIDGTAMETLNAAQLRERRRDITMIFQQFNLLMQRSCLKNICFPMELAGVPKEKATARARELLELVGLPDKADAYPAQLSGGQKQRIAIARALATNPKVLLCDEATSALDPNTTHAILQLIQKINREMGITVVIITHQMSVVEDVCSHVAILDNGTVV
;
A
#
# COMPACT_ATOMS: atom_id res chain seq x y z
N MET A 1 9.06 8.03 -9.53
CA MET A 1 9.33 6.76 -10.26
C MET A 1 9.92 5.74 -9.30
N ILE A 2 9.48 4.48 -9.39
CA ILE A 2 10.03 3.37 -8.60
C ILE A 2 10.79 2.46 -9.56
N GLU A 3 12.06 2.22 -9.29
CA GLU A 3 12.91 1.29 -10.04
C GLU A 3 13.36 0.16 -9.11
N ILE A 4 13.11 -1.06 -9.50
CA ILE A 4 13.57 -2.28 -8.83
C ILE A 4 14.66 -2.87 -9.73
N LYS A 5 15.87 -3.10 -9.16
CA LYS A 5 17.06 -3.50 -9.92
C LYS A 5 17.64 -4.77 -9.31
N HIS A 6 17.55 -5.87 -10.05
CA HIS A 6 18.14 -7.17 -9.70
C HIS A 6 17.78 -7.64 -8.29
N LEU A 7 16.52 -7.38 -7.86
CA LEU A 7 16.08 -7.63 -6.50
C LEU A 7 15.84 -9.11 -6.26
N SER A 8 16.53 -9.66 -5.27
CA SER A 8 16.33 -11.01 -4.77
C SER A 8 16.04 -11.01 -3.28
N LYS A 9 15.21 -11.94 -2.84
CA LYS A 9 14.89 -12.13 -1.42
C LYS A 9 14.87 -13.60 -1.06
N THR A 10 15.76 -13.98 -0.15
CA THR A 10 15.85 -15.31 0.43
C THR A 10 15.53 -15.26 1.92
N PHE A 11 14.61 -16.10 2.37
CA PHE A 11 14.32 -16.31 3.78
C PHE A 11 15.06 -17.56 4.28
N GLN A 12 15.80 -17.42 5.37
CA GLN A 12 16.41 -18.54 6.07
C GLN A 12 15.38 -19.15 7.03
N MET A 13 15.06 -20.41 6.84
CA MET A 13 14.15 -21.17 7.70
C MET A 13 14.91 -22.31 8.39
N LYS A 14 14.30 -22.92 9.41
CA LYS A 14 14.93 -24.05 10.12
C LYS A 14 15.21 -25.26 9.22
N ASP A 15 14.36 -25.44 8.20
CA ASP A 15 14.40 -26.57 7.28
C ASP A 15 15.00 -26.23 5.91
N GLY A 16 15.70 -25.10 5.78
CA GLY A 16 16.33 -24.67 4.53
C GLY A 16 16.10 -23.21 4.17
N ALA A 17 16.53 -22.83 2.98
CA ALA A 17 16.33 -21.47 2.45
C ALA A 17 15.19 -21.45 1.42
N VAL A 18 14.34 -20.42 1.48
CA VAL A 18 13.27 -20.18 0.52
C VAL A 18 13.58 -18.90 -0.26
N ASN A 19 13.78 -19.05 -1.58
CA ASN A 19 14.00 -17.94 -2.50
C ASN A 19 12.63 -17.39 -2.93
N ALA A 20 12.16 -16.37 -2.23
CA ALA A 20 10.85 -15.76 -2.47
C ALA A 20 10.85 -14.85 -3.69
N LEU A 21 11.98 -14.17 -3.98
CA LEU A 21 12.18 -13.33 -5.17
C LEU A 21 13.54 -13.65 -5.79
N LYS A 22 13.61 -13.64 -7.12
CA LYS A 22 14.79 -14.05 -7.89
C LYS A 22 15.00 -13.05 -9.03
N ASP A 23 16.01 -12.18 -8.88
CA ASP A 23 16.46 -11.24 -9.91
C ASP A 23 15.34 -10.38 -10.54
N ILE A 24 14.49 -9.80 -9.70
CA ILE A 24 13.38 -8.95 -10.16
C ILE A 24 13.93 -7.60 -10.63
N SER A 25 13.63 -7.25 -11.88
CA SER A 25 13.90 -5.92 -12.43
C SER A 25 12.63 -5.37 -13.07
N LEU A 26 12.12 -4.25 -12.59
CA LEU A 26 10.94 -3.57 -13.14
C LEU A 26 10.92 -2.09 -12.79
N THR A 27 10.22 -1.32 -13.61
CA THR A 27 10.05 0.13 -13.43
C THR A 27 8.57 0.45 -13.34
N ILE A 28 8.19 1.22 -12.31
CA ILE A 28 6.82 1.69 -12.08
C ILE A 28 6.80 3.19 -12.35
N PRO A 29 6.10 3.65 -13.41
CA PRO A 29 6.00 5.06 -13.76
C PRO A 29 5.27 5.88 -12.70
N ASP A 30 5.65 7.15 -12.54
CA ASP A 30 4.93 8.08 -11.66
C ASP A 30 3.48 8.26 -12.11
N GLY A 31 2.59 8.39 -11.14
CA GLY A 31 1.16 8.61 -11.37
C GLY A 31 0.42 7.42 -12.00
N SER A 32 1.09 6.29 -12.24
CA SER A 32 0.44 5.09 -12.78
C SER A 32 -0.31 4.31 -11.71
N ILE A 33 -1.29 3.52 -12.13
CA ILE A 33 -1.82 2.40 -11.36
C ILE A 33 -1.18 1.13 -11.92
N TYR A 34 -0.25 0.55 -11.17
CA TYR A 34 0.55 -0.60 -11.59
C TYR A 34 0.09 -1.88 -10.89
N GLY A 35 -0.33 -2.86 -11.66
CA GLY A 35 -0.75 -4.17 -11.17
C GLY A 35 0.43 -5.15 -11.08
N ILE A 36 0.54 -5.87 -9.96
CA ILE A 36 1.43 -7.03 -9.82
C ILE A 36 0.54 -8.24 -9.57
N ILE A 37 0.47 -9.12 -10.54
CA ILE A 37 -0.38 -10.31 -10.49
C ILE A 37 0.44 -11.59 -10.41
N GLY A 38 -0.18 -12.67 -9.97
CA GLY A 38 0.45 -13.97 -9.86
C GLY A 38 -0.31 -14.88 -8.91
N MET A 39 0.01 -16.16 -8.95
CA MET A 39 -0.58 -17.17 -8.06
C MET A 39 -0.25 -16.89 -6.57
N SER A 40 -1.02 -17.51 -5.66
CA SER A 40 -0.66 -17.49 -4.24
C SER A 40 0.74 -18.09 -4.05
N GLY A 41 1.56 -17.43 -3.24
CA GLY A 41 2.95 -17.85 -3.03
C GLY A 41 3.95 -17.40 -4.09
N ALA A 42 3.55 -16.69 -5.16
CA ALA A 42 4.47 -16.22 -6.21
C ALA A 42 5.48 -15.14 -5.75
N GLY A 43 5.37 -14.62 -4.51
CA GLY A 43 6.29 -13.60 -3.97
C GLY A 43 5.74 -12.17 -3.97
N LYS A 44 4.49 -11.93 -4.43
CA LYS A 44 3.90 -10.58 -4.59
C LYS A 44 3.97 -9.72 -3.32
N SER A 45 3.47 -10.22 -2.19
CA SER A 45 3.51 -9.49 -0.92
C SER A 45 4.94 -9.24 -0.43
N THR A 46 5.87 -10.19 -0.70
CA THR A 46 7.29 -10.01 -0.40
C THR A 46 7.87 -8.86 -1.23
N LEU A 47 7.54 -8.79 -2.54
CA LEU A 47 8.01 -7.73 -3.43
C LEU A 47 7.55 -6.34 -2.93
N VAL A 48 6.26 -6.18 -2.60
CA VAL A 48 5.75 -4.90 -2.09
C VAL A 48 6.37 -4.53 -0.74
N ARG A 49 6.59 -5.50 0.14
CA ARG A 49 7.29 -5.26 1.41
C ARG A 49 8.76 -4.88 1.21
N CYS A 50 9.38 -5.34 0.12
CA CYS A 50 10.72 -4.87 -0.25
C CYS A 50 10.68 -3.43 -0.78
N ILE A 51 9.65 -3.02 -1.51
CA ILE A 51 9.54 -1.64 -2.03
C ILE A 51 9.59 -0.60 -0.90
N ASN A 52 8.91 -0.84 0.23
CA ASN A 52 8.96 0.08 1.38
C ASN A 52 9.95 -0.35 2.49
N LEU A 53 10.81 -1.32 2.18
CA LEU A 53 11.80 -1.92 3.11
C LEU A 53 11.20 -2.44 4.43
N LEU A 54 9.94 -2.87 4.47
CA LEU A 54 9.44 -3.71 5.56
C LEU A 54 10.18 -5.05 5.59
N GLU A 55 10.53 -5.54 4.39
CA GLU A 55 11.48 -6.63 4.19
C GLU A 55 12.70 -6.09 3.45
N ARG A 56 13.93 -6.32 3.98
CA ARG A 56 15.13 -5.94 3.26
C ARG A 56 15.43 -6.97 2.18
N PRO A 57 15.73 -6.55 0.94
CA PRO A 57 16.24 -7.45 -0.09
C PRO A 57 17.51 -8.17 0.40
N THR A 58 17.76 -9.37 -0.10
CA THR A 58 19.03 -10.08 0.08
C THR A 58 20.07 -9.54 -0.90
N GLU A 59 19.62 -9.23 -2.12
CA GLU A 59 20.43 -8.65 -3.20
C GLU A 59 19.61 -7.65 -4.00
N GLY A 60 20.28 -6.80 -4.76
CA GLY A 60 19.67 -5.78 -5.59
C GLY A 60 19.25 -4.54 -4.82
N SER A 61 18.47 -3.68 -5.47
CA SER A 61 18.10 -2.38 -4.92
C SER A 61 16.69 -1.94 -5.31
N VAL A 62 16.11 -1.08 -4.46
CA VAL A 62 14.88 -0.33 -4.73
C VAL A 62 15.20 1.15 -4.73
N VAL A 63 15.01 1.81 -5.85
CA VAL A 63 15.23 3.25 -6.02
C VAL A 63 13.89 3.95 -6.16
N ILE A 64 13.60 4.92 -5.31
CA ILE A 64 12.37 5.71 -5.36
C ILE A 64 12.73 7.19 -5.45
N ASP A 65 12.29 7.86 -6.51
CA ASP A 65 12.64 9.26 -6.82
C ASP A 65 14.16 9.49 -6.75
N GLY A 66 14.96 8.60 -7.34
CA GLY A 66 16.41 8.67 -7.37
C GLY A 66 17.12 8.30 -6.06
N THR A 67 16.38 7.94 -5.00
CA THR A 67 16.95 7.55 -3.71
C THR A 67 16.96 6.03 -3.56
N ALA A 68 18.13 5.41 -3.39
CA ALA A 68 18.27 3.99 -3.07
C ALA A 68 17.83 3.75 -1.61
N MET A 69 16.76 3.01 -1.43
CA MET A 69 16.11 2.85 -0.13
C MET A 69 17.00 2.10 0.89
N GLU A 70 17.85 1.19 0.43
CA GLU A 70 18.73 0.37 1.26
C GLU A 70 19.82 1.20 1.93
N THR A 71 20.19 2.36 1.35
CA THR A 71 21.25 3.24 1.87
C THR A 71 20.78 4.11 3.02
N LEU A 72 19.46 4.19 3.24
CA LEU A 72 18.85 5.02 4.26
C LEU A 72 19.06 4.43 5.66
N ASN A 73 19.42 5.28 6.61
CA ASN A 73 19.41 4.93 8.03
C ASN A 73 17.96 4.85 8.56
N ALA A 74 17.80 4.35 9.80
CA ALA A 74 16.49 4.12 10.39
C ALA A 74 15.61 5.41 10.51
N ALA A 75 16.22 6.57 10.74
CA ALA A 75 15.51 7.84 10.84
C ALA A 75 15.04 8.31 9.44
N GLN A 76 15.94 8.31 8.47
CA GLN A 76 15.64 8.65 7.07
C GLN A 76 14.58 7.71 6.47
N LEU A 77 14.67 6.40 6.76
CA LEU A 77 13.68 5.44 6.29
C LEU A 77 12.29 5.68 6.89
N ARG A 78 12.20 6.06 8.19
CA ARG A 78 10.92 6.45 8.81
C ARG A 78 10.33 7.69 8.15
N GLU A 79 11.14 8.67 7.82
CA GLU A 79 10.72 9.86 7.10
C GLU A 79 10.23 9.51 5.69
N ARG A 80 11.01 8.74 4.94
CA ARG A 80 10.66 8.32 3.58
C ARG A 80 9.38 7.49 3.51
N ARG A 81 9.09 6.68 4.54
CA ARG A 81 7.84 5.91 4.64
C ARG A 81 6.59 6.76 4.84
N ARG A 82 6.70 8.06 5.11
CA ARG A 82 5.56 8.99 5.08
C ARG A 82 5.08 9.23 3.65
N ASP A 83 6.01 9.19 2.68
CA ASP A 83 5.72 9.34 1.24
C ASP A 83 5.27 8.02 0.60
N ILE A 84 5.52 6.87 1.25
CA ILE A 84 5.24 5.53 0.72
C ILE A 84 4.37 4.80 1.73
N THR A 85 3.07 4.85 1.54
CA THR A 85 2.12 4.25 2.47
C THR A 85 1.60 2.91 1.96
N MET A 86 1.06 2.09 2.86
CA MET A 86 0.62 0.74 2.53
C MET A 86 -0.76 0.44 3.12
N ILE A 87 -1.60 -0.15 2.28
CA ILE A 87 -2.86 -0.78 2.67
C ILE A 87 -2.60 -2.28 2.68
N PHE A 88 -2.88 -2.92 3.81
CA PHE A 88 -2.65 -4.34 4.02
C PHE A 88 -3.91 -5.16 3.71
N GLN A 89 -3.75 -6.43 3.44
CA GLN A 89 -4.83 -7.39 3.24
C GLN A 89 -5.83 -7.41 4.40
N GLN A 90 -5.33 -7.39 5.64
CA GLN A 90 -6.13 -7.09 6.81
C GLN A 90 -6.10 -5.58 7.03
N PHE A 91 -7.24 -4.99 7.37
CA PHE A 91 -7.38 -3.52 7.50
C PHE A 91 -6.40 -2.88 8.49
N ASN A 92 -5.90 -3.65 9.46
CA ASN A 92 -4.95 -3.25 10.50
C ASN A 92 -5.34 -1.94 11.21
N LEU A 93 -6.66 -1.73 11.42
CA LEU A 93 -7.15 -0.59 12.17
C LEU A 93 -6.89 -0.77 13.66
N LEU A 94 -6.59 0.34 14.33
CA LEU A 94 -6.44 0.39 15.77
C LEU A 94 -7.84 0.26 16.40
N MET A 95 -8.16 -0.92 16.92
CA MET A 95 -9.51 -1.29 17.36
C MET A 95 -10.02 -0.44 18.53
N GLN A 96 -9.11 0.09 19.36
CA GLN A 96 -9.41 0.93 20.51
C GLN A 96 -9.46 2.44 20.19
N ARG A 97 -9.30 2.81 18.90
CA ARG A 97 -9.36 4.19 18.41
C ARG A 97 -10.55 4.36 17.48
N SER A 98 -11.22 5.51 17.56
CA SER A 98 -12.28 5.87 16.60
C SER A 98 -11.72 6.00 15.18
N CYS A 99 -12.58 6.04 14.17
CA CYS A 99 -12.19 6.24 12.77
C CYS A 99 -11.35 7.50 12.58
N LEU A 100 -11.80 8.62 13.13
CA LEU A 100 -11.05 9.88 13.09
C LEU A 100 -9.64 9.72 13.67
N LYS A 101 -9.53 9.09 14.85
CA LYS A 101 -8.24 8.86 15.52
C LYS A 101 -7.36 7.85 14.78
N ASN A 102 -7.94 6.88 14.07
CA ASN A 102 -7.19 6.00 13.17
C ASN A 102 -6.55 6.78 12.03
N ILE A 103 -7.29 7.71 11.42
CA ILE A 103 -6.78 8.53 10.31
C ILE A 103 -5.75 9.55 10.82
N CYS A 104 -5.95 10.14 11.99
CA CYS A 104 -5.00 11.07 12.60
C CYS A 104 -3.65 10.40 12.97
N PHE A 105 -3.63 9.10 13.24
CA PHE A 105 -2.49 8.42 13.82
C PHE A 105 -1.16 8.60 13.06
N PRO A 106 -1.08 8.43 11.71
CA PRO A 106 0.17 8.69 10.99
C PRO A 106 0.64 10.14 11.11
N MET A 107 -0.28 11.10 11.16
CA MET A 107 0.03 12.51 11.33
C MET A 107 0.50 12.84 12.75
N GLU A 108 -0.07 12.18 13.78
CA GLU A 108 0.42 12.25 15.16
C GLU A 108 1.88 11.80 15.24
N LEU A 109 2.21 10.67 14.62
CA LEU A 109 3.59 10.17 14.54
C LEU A 109 4.54 11.09 13.77
N ALA A 110 3.99 11.84 12.80
CA ALA A 110 4.73 12.84 12.04
C ALA A 110 4.92 14.18 12.77
N GLY A 111 4.34 14.34 13.97
CA GLY A 111 4.42 15.58 14.75
C GLY A 111 3.48 16.70 14.25
N VAL A 112 2.48 16.36 13.43
CA VAL A 112 1.50 17.34 12.95
C VAL A 112 0.63 17.83 14.10
N PRO A 113 0.40 19.14 14.26
CA PRO A 113 -0.49 19.69 15.30
C PRO A 113 -1.89 19.05 15.24
N LYS A 114 -2.45 18.74 16.40
CA LYS A 114 -3.73 18.02 16.56
C LYS A 114 -4.87 18.64 15.73
N GLU A 115 -4.97 19.96 15.72
CA GLU A 115 -6.01 20.68 14.98
C GLU A 115 -5.90 20.45 13.47
N LYS A 116 -4.68 20.53 12.92
CA LYS A 116 -4.41 20.27 11.50
C LYS A 116 -4.66 18.80 11.15
N ALA A 117 -4.22 17.88 12.00
CA ALA A 117 -4.47 16.44 11.80
C ALA A 117 -5.96 16.13 11.84
N THR A 118 -6.73 16.74 12.75
CA THR A 118 -8.19 16.55 12.84
C THR A 118 -8.90 17.12 11.62
N ALA A 119 -8.54 18.32 11.16
CA ALA A 119 -9.11 18.92 9.95
C ALA A 119 -8.86 18.03 8.73
N ARG A 120 -7.60 17.61 8.53
CA ARG A 120 -7.24 16.71 7.43
C ARG A 120 -7.96 15.35 7.50
N ALA A 121 -8.10 14.78 8.69
CA ALA A 121 -8.80 13.52 8.86
C ALA A 121 -10.30 13.63 8.51
N ARG A 122 -10.95 14.77 8.76
CA ARG A 122 -12.34 15.02 8.35
C ARG A 122 -12.48 15.13 6.83
N GLU A 123 -11.58 15.86 6.15
CA GLU A 123 -11.53 15.91 4.68
C GLU A 123 -11.38 14.50 4.07
N LEU A 124 -10.53 13.67 4.66
CA LEU A 124 -10.33 12.29 4.19
C LEU A 124 -11.55 11.40 4.46
N LEU A 125 -12.28 11.62 5.56
CA LEU A 125 -13.55 10.93 5.80
C LEU A 125 -14.59 11.30 4.73
N GLU A 126 -14.66 12.55 4.32
CA GLU A 126 -15.52 12.99 3.20
C GLU A 126 -15.08 12.35 1.88
N LEU A 127 -13.77 12.36 1.58
CA LEU A 127 -13.21 11.77 0.36
C LEU A 127 -13.59 10.29 0.21
N VAL A 128 -13.54 9.53 1.31
CA VAL A 128 -13.90 8.10 1.30
C VAL A 128 -15.39 7.83 1.51
N GLY A 129 -16.22 8.88 1.61
CA GLY A 129 -17.67 8.78 1.73
C GLY A 129 -18.19 8.30 3.09
N LEU A 130 -17.48 8.63 4.17
CA LEU A 130 -17.83 8.25 5.54
C LEU A 130 -17.77 9.43 6.55
N PRO A 131 -18.33 10.63 6.22
CA PRO A 131 -18.23 11.80 7.09
C PRO A 131 -18.89 11.59 8.45
N ASP A 132 -19.94 10.78 8.51
CA ASP A 132 -20.74 10.45 9.70
C ASP A 132 -20.06 9.43 10.63
N LYS A 133 -18.96 8.80 10.22
CA LYS A 133 -18.27 7.72 10.96
C LYS A 133 -17.08 8.19 11.79
N ALA A 134 -16.85 9.50 11.96
CA ALA A 134 -15.71 10.05 12.67
C ALA A 134 -15.52 9.44 14.07
N ASP A 135 -16.57 9.31 14.83
CA ASP A 135 -16.57 8.82 16.21
C ASP A 135 -16.83 7.32 16.34
N ALA A 136 -17.18 6.63 15.24
CA ALA A 136 -17.39 5.19 15.21
C ALA A 136 -16.06 4.44 15.42
N TYR A 137 -16.14 3.26 16.02
CA TYR A 137 -14.99 2.36 16.22
C TYR A 137 -14.97 1.26 15.13
N PRO A 138 -13.80 0.69 14.81
CA PRO A 138 -13.68 -0.33 13.77
C PRO A 138 -14.63 -1.52 13.95
N ALA A 139 -14.95 -1.92 15.20
CA ALA A 139 -15.88 -3.01 15.49
C ALA A 139 -17.32 -2.73 14.99
N GLN A 140 -17.69 -1.46 14.78
CA GLN A 140 -19.01 -1.01 14.35
C GLN A 140 -19.13 -0.87 12.83
N LEU A 141 -18.07 -1.19 12.08
CA LEU A 141 -17.99 -0.97 10.63
C LEU A 141 -18.09 -2.28 9.85
N SER A 142 -18.71 -2.21 8.67
CA SER A 142 -18.62 -3.27 7.66
C SER A 142 -17.19 -3.42 7.12
N GLY A 143 -16.90 -4.53 6.42
CA GLY A 143 -15.61 -4.75 5.78
C GLY A 143 -15.21 -3.62 4.82
N GLY A 144 -16.14 -3.22 3.94
CA GLY A 144 -15.92 -2.11 3.00
C GLY A 144 -15.70 -0.75 3.69
N GLN A 145 -16.40 -0.48 4.79
CA GLN A 145 -16.19 0.72 5.60
C GLN A 145 -14.81 0.70 6.28
N LYS A 146 -14.40 -0.43 6.84
CA LYS A 146 -13.04 -0.61 7.39
C LYS A 146 -11.96 -0.34 6.35
N GLN A 147 -12.15 -0.84 5.12
CA GLN A 147 -11.22 -0.62 4.02
C GLN A 147 -11.15 0.87 3.63
N ARG A 148 -12.28 1.56 3.55
CA ARG A 148 -12.32 3.00 3.29
C ARG A 148 -11.57 3.80 4.38
N ILE A 149 -11.71 3.43 5.66
CA ILE A 149 -10.93 4.06 6.75
C ILE A 149 -9.44 3.74 6.64
N ALA A 150 -9.07 2.50 6.24
CA ALA A 150 -7.67 2.15 6.02
C ALA A 150 -7.05 2.95 4.85
N ILE A 151 -7.80 3.18 3.78
CA ILE A 151 -7.42 4.06 2.66
C ILE A 151 -7.25 5.50 3.16
N ALA A 152 -8.23 6.06 3.87
CA ALA A 152 -8.15 7.41 4.42
C ALA A 152 -6.92 7.57 5.33
N ARG A 153 -6.63 6.60 6.19
CA ARG A 153 -5.43 6.58 7.04
C ARG A 153 -4.14 6.56 6.21
N ALA A 154 -4.09 5.78 5.15
CA ALA A 154 -2.92 5.72 4.27
C ALA A 154 -2.67 7.05 3.56
N LEU A 155 -3.70 7.83 3.26
CA LEU A 155 -3.61 9.15 2.61
C LEU A 155 -3.30 10.30 3.57
N ALA A 156 -3.28 10.06 4.88
CA ALA A 156 -3.20 11.11 5.89
C ALA A 156 -1.93 11.97 5.77
N THR A 157 -0.82 11.38 5.38
CA THR A 157 0.48 12.06 5.22
C THR A 157 0.73 12.63 3.82
N ASN A 158 -0.28 12.65 2.93
CA ASN A 158 -0.15 13.04 1.52
C ASN A 158 0.96 12.25 0.80
N PRO A 159 0.86 10.91 0.74
CA PRO A 159 1.90 10.08 0.16
C PRO A 159 2.01 10.29 -1.35
N LYS A 160 3.20 10.01 -1.90
CA LYS A 160 3.45 9.93 -3.35
C LYS A 160 3.16 8.54 -3.91
N VAL A 161 3.29 7.51 -3.06
CA VAL A 161 3.12 6.11 -3.43
C VAL A 161 2.16 5.43 -2.46
N LEU A 162 1.18 4.73 -3.01
CA LEU A 162 0.23 3.89 -2.29
C LEU A 162 0.41 2.43 -2.71
N LEU A 163 0.85 1.60 -1.78
CA LEU A 163 1.02 0.17 -1.97
C LEU A 163 -0.22 -0.56 -1.45
N CYS A 164 -0.85 -1.39 -2.27
CA CYS A 164 -2.06 -2.15 -1.93
C CYS A 164 -1.76 -3.65 -1.96
N ASP A 165 -1.56 -4.27 -0.79
CA ASP A 165 -1.33 -5.70 -0.65
C ASP A 165 -2.67 -6.42 -0.48
N GLU A 166 -3.21 -6.96 -1.58
CA GLU A 166 -4.49 -7.68 -1.64
C GLU A 166 -5.66 -6.93 -0.97
N ALA A 167 -5.70 -5.61 -1.15
CA ALA A 167 -6.59 -4.70 -0.44
C ALA A 167 -8.10 -4.97 -0.62
N THR A 168 -8.49 -5.86 -1.53
CA THR A 168 -9.89 -6.21 -1.84
C THR A 168 -10.22 -7.68 -1.63
N SER A 169 -9.24 -8.52 -1.27
CA SER A 169 -9.41 -9.99 -1.21
C SER A 169 -10.45 -10.47 -0.18
N ALA A 170 -10.72 -9.67 0.85
CA ALA A 170 -11.69 -9.98 1.91
C ALA A 170 -13.08 -9.32 1.70
N LEU A 171 -13.35 -8.76 0.52
CA LEU A 171 -14.55 -8.00 0.21
C LEU A 171 -15.40 -8.73 -0.85
N ASP A 172 -16.70 -8.48 -0.81
CA ASP A 172 -17.61 -8.92 -1.85
C ASP A 172 -17.37 -8.17 -3.18
N PRO A 173 -17.82 -8.71 -4.34
CA PRO A 173 -17.52 -8.10 -5.65
C PRO A 173 -17.98 -6.65 -5.80
N ASN A 174 -19.16 -6.29 -5.28
CA ASN A 174 -19.69 -4.93 -5.40
C ASN A 174 -18.87 -3.95 -4.57
N THR A 175 -18.50 -4.34 -3.35
CA THR A 175 -17.63 -3.55 -2.49
C THR A 175 -16.23 -3.42 -3.08
N THR A 176 -15.70 -4.50 -3.67
CA THR A 176 -14.42 -4.49 -4.39
C THR A 176 -14.42 -3.45 -5.49
N HIS A 177 -15.43 -3.46 -6.37
CA HIS A 177 -15.56 -2.49 -7.46
C HIS A 177 -15.60 -1.04 -6.93
N ALA A 178 -16.39 -0.78 -5.88
CA ALA A 178 -16.47 0.55 -5.26
C ALA A 178 -15.14 1.01 -4.63
N ILE A 179 -14.34 0.10 -4.07
CA ILE A 179 -12.99 0.42 -3.54
C ILE A 179 -12.03 0.71 -4.69
N LEU A 180 -12.08 -0.04 -5.79
CA LEU A 180 -11.23 0.19 -6.96
C LEU A 180 -11.53 1.54 -7.63
N GLN A 181 -12.81 1.90 -7.77
CA GLN A 181 -13.22 3.22 -8.25
C GLN A 181 -12.70 4.34 -7.34
N LEU A 182 -12.74 4.14 -6.02
CA LEU A 182 -12.18 5.10 -5.06
C LEU A 182 -10.65 5.25 -5.26
N ILE A 183 -9.93 4.16 -5.44
CA ILE A 183 -8.48 4.19 -5.70
C ILE A 183 -8.15 4.91 -7.01
N GLN A 184 -8.92 4.66 -8.09
CA GLN A 184 -8.78 5.39 -9.36
C GLN A 184 -9.04 6.89 -9.20
N LYS A 185 -10.09 7.26 -8.45
CA LYS A 185 -10.40 8.65 -8.14
C LYS A 185 -9.22 9.31 -7.41
N ILE A 186 -8.71 8.68 -6.36
CA ILE A 186 -7.56 9.15 -5.58
C ILE A 186 -6.32 9.32 -6.47
N ASN A 187 -6.01 8.33 -7.31
CA ASN A 187 -4.87 8.42 -8.25
C ASN A 187 -5.00 9.63 -9.17
N ARG A 188 -6.18 9.85 -9.77
CA ARG A 188 -6.43 10.99 -10.69
C ARG A 188 -6.39 12.35 -9.99
N GLU A 189 -7.00 12.46 -8.81
CA GLU A 189 -7.12 13.74 -8.10
C GLU A 189 -5.83 14.15 -7.38
N MET A 190 -5.08 13.17 -6.86
CA MET A 190 -3.86 13.43 -6.09
C MET A 190 -2.57 13.19 -6.88
N GLY A 191 -2.63 12.60 -8.07
CA GLY A 191 -1.46 12.30 -8.90
C GLY A 191 -0.51 11.26 -8.28
N ILE A 192 -0.97 10.45 -7.32
CA ILE A 192 -0.14 9.46 -6.63
C ILE A 192 0.08 8.21 -7.48
N THR A 193 1.24 7.58 -7.33
CA THR A 193 1.51 6.27 -7.91
C THR A 193 0.86 5.19 -7.04
N VAL A 194 0.13 4.27 -7.65
CA VAL A 194 -0.53 3.16 -6.94
C VAL A 194 0.04 1.84 -7.42
N VAL A 195 0.42 0.97 -6.49
CA VAL A 195 0.86 -0.41 -6.78
C VAL A 195 -0.16 -1.36 -6.17
N ILE A 196 -0.85 -2.13 -7.01
CA ILE A 196 -1.89 -3.08 -6.58
C ILE A 196 -1.39 -4.50 -6.76
N ILE A 197 -1.35 -5.24 -5.65
CA ILE A 197 -1.16 -6.68 -5.67
C ILE A 197 -2.53 -7.36 -5.64
N THR A 198 -2.72 -8.27 -6.57
CA THR A 198 -3.93 -9.08 -6.63
C THR A 198 -3.68 -10.41 -7.37
N HIS A 199 -4.52 -11.38 -7.12
CA HIS A 199 -4.64 -12.59 -7.92
C HIS A 199 -5.90 -12.57 -8.82
N GLN A 200 -6.69 -11.47 -8.79
CA GLN A 200 -7.93 -11.29 -9.54
C GLN A 200 -7.66 -10.50 -10.82
N MET A 201 -7.81 -11.14 -11.99
CA MET A 201 -7.58 -10.51 -13.30
C MET A 201 -8.55 -9.34 -13.54
N SER A 202 -9.82 -9.47 -13.13
CA SER A 202 -10.82 -8.40 -13.28
C SER A 202 -10.39 -7.08 -12.61
N VAL A 203 -9.72 -7.15 -11.46
CA VAL A 203 -9.18 -5.97 -10.77
C VAL A 203 -8.13 -5.25 -11.64
N VAL A 204 -7.29 -6.03 -12.32
CA VAL A 204 -6.24 -5.49 -13.17
C VAL A 204 -6.81 -4.83 -14.42
N GLU A 205 -7.73 -5.52 -15.09
CA GLU A 205 -8.40 -5.02 -16.29
C GLU A 205 -9.19 -3.74 -16.03
N ASP A 206 -9.84 -3.64 -14.86
CA ASP A 206 -10.67 -2.50 -14.50
C ASP A 206 -9.86 -1.22 -14.21
N VAL A 207 -8.67 -1.34 -13.61
CA VAL A 207 -8.02 -0.16 -13.01
C VAL A 207 -6.55 0.04 -13.36
N CYS A 208 -5.81 -1.00 -13.78
CA CYS A 208 -4.36 -0.89 -13.97
C CYS A 208 -4.00 -0.37 -15.36
N SER A 209 -3.07 0.60 -15.41
CA SER A 209 -2.48 1.09 -16.67
C SER A 209 -1.27 0.26 -17.12
N HIS A 210 -0.63 -0.46 -16.18
CA HIS A 210 0.54 -1.31 -16.40
C HIS A 210 0.41 -2.55 -15.53
N VAL A 211 0.98 -3.67 -15.98
CA VAL A 211 0.92 -4.95 -15.27
C VAL A 211 2.25 -5.66 -15.36
N ALA A 212 2.68 -6.26 -14.27
CA ALA A 212 3.72 -7.28 -14.24
C ALA A 212 3.14 -8.60 -13.72
N ILE A 213 3.52 -9.70 -14.35
CA ILE A 213 3.15 -11.03 -13.91
C ILE A 213 4.31 -11.59 -13.12
N LEU A 214 4.04 -12.03 -11.90
CA LEU A 214 5.01 -12.67 -11.03
C LEU A 214 4.70 -14.16 -10.93
N ASP A 215 5.66 -14.98 -11.32
CA ASP A 215 5.58 -16.43 -11.21
C ASP A 215 6.83 -17.01 -10.55
N ASN A 216 6.65 -17.83 -9.52
CA ASN A 216 7.74 -18.51 -8.78
C ASN A 216 8.92 -17.58 -8.39
N GLY A 217 8.60 -16.33 -8.06
CA GLY A 217 9.58 -15.31 -7.63
C GLY A 217 10.30 -14.60 -8.78
N THR A 218 9.85 -14.76 -10.03
CA THR A 218 10.40 -14.07 -11.22
C THR A 218 9.30 -13.28 -11.93
N VAL A 219 9.66 -12.23 -12.67
CA VAL A 219 8.76 -11.52 -13.59
C VAL A 219 8.79 -12.23 -14.93
N VAL A 220 7.62 -12.53 -15.51
CA VAL A 220 7.44 -13.23 -16.77
C VAL A 220 6.67 -12.40 -17.78
#